data_f8713184c31534c68887a72dffa1ce08
#
_entry.id   f8713184c31534c68887a72dffa1ce08
#
_cell.length_a   1.000
_cell.length_b   1.000
_cell.length_c   1.000
_cell.angle_alpha   90.00
_cell.angle_beta   90.00
_cell.angle_gamma   90.00
#
_symmetry.space_group_name_H-M   'P 1'
#
loop_
_entity.id
_entity.type
_entity.pdbx_description
1 polymer ?
#
loop_
_entity_poly.entity_id
_entity_poly.type
_entity_poly.pdbx_seq_one_letter_code
_entity_poly.pdbx_strand_id
1 'polypeptide(L)'
;DTFTVRQNLRFAENKTSQNSVYGYGVCSDPANAYSKQCAALAPADKGHYLARKYVVDDEKLQNFSVDTQLQSKFATGDIDHTLLTGVDFMRMRNDINAWFGYDDSVPLLNLYNPVNTDFDFNAKDPANSGPYRILNKQKQTGVYVQDQAQWDKVLVTLGGRYDWADQESLNRVAGTTDKRDDKQFTWRGGVNYLFDNGVTPYFSYSESFEPSSQVGKDGNIFAP
;
A
#
# COMPACT_ATOMS: atom_id res chain seq x y z
N ASP A 1 16.43 -25.17 28.67
CA ASP A 1 16.36 -24.43 27.41
C ASP A 1 15.29 -25.06 26.52
N THR A 2 14.47 -24.23 25.89
CA THR A 2 13.40 -24.73 25.04
C THR A 2 13.48 -24.03 23.68
N PHE A 3 13.48 -24.82 22.60
CA PHE A 3 13.45 -24.32 21.24
C PHE A 3 12.09 -24.59 20.61
N THR A 4 11.58 -23.62 19.91
CA THR A 4 10.34 -23.75 19.14
C THR A 4 10.57 -23.20 17.74
N VAL A 5 10.36 -24.03 16.72
CA VAL A 5 10.38 -23.62 15.31
C VAL A 5 8.94 -23.40 14.85
N ARG A 6 8.69 -22.26 14.19
CA ARG A 6 7.41 -21.95 13.55
C ARG A 6 7.65 -21.55 12.10
N GLN A 7 6.80 -22.02 11.22
CA GLN A 7 6.80 -21.58 9.84
C GLN A 7 5.39 -21.21 9.42
N ASN A 8 5.24 -20.02 8.85
CA ASN A 8 4.00 -19.52 8.27
C ASN A 8 4.20 -19.42 6.76
N LEU A 9 3.33 -20.05 6.00
CA LEU A 9 3.30 -19.97 4.55
C LEU A 9 1.92 -19.46 4.14
N ARG A 10 1.90 -18.45 3.26
CA ARG A 10 0.66 -17.88 2.72
C ARG A 10 0.77 -17.70 1.22
N PHE A 11 -0.26 -18.13 0.52
CA PHE A 11 -0.53 -17.74 -0.85
C PHE A 11 -1.92 -17.07 -0.90
N ALA A 12 -2.01 -15.94 -1.57
CA ALA A 12 -3.28 -15.25 -1.80
C ALA A 12 -3.35 -14.78 -3.25
N GLU A 13 -4.50 -14.99 -3.88
CA GLU A 13 -4.84 -14.41 -5.18
C GLU A 13 -6.13 -13.61 -5.03
N ASN A 14 -6.11 -12.37 -5.48
CA ASN A 14 -7.27 -11.50 -5.53
C ASN A 14 -7.49 -11.04 -6.97
N LYS A 15 -8.74 -11.13 -7.44
CA LYS A 15 -9.15 -10.63 -8.74
C LYS A 15 -10.22 -9.58 -8.52
N THR A 16 -9.99 -8.39 -9.04
CA THR A 16 -10.94 -7.29 -8.99
C THR A 16 -11.38 -6.98 -10.42
N SER A 17 -12.69 -6.87 -10.64
CA SER A 17 -13.26 -6.33 -11.87
C SER A 17 -14.20 -5.20 -11.46
N GLN A 18 -13.94 -4.01 -11.95
CA GLN A 18 -14.66 -2.81 -11.58
C GLN A 18 -15.03 -1.99 -12.80
N ASN A 19 -16.32 -1.61 -12.90
CA ASN A 19 -16.82 -0.60 -13.80
C ASN A 19 -17.46 0.51 -12.97
N SER A 20 -16.92 1.71 -13.01
CA SER A 20 -17.35 2.80 -12.14
C SER A 20 -17.33 4.14 -12.84
N VAL A 21 -18.37 4.94 -12.58
CA VAL A 21 -18.39 6.38 -12.86
C VAL A 21 -18.24 7.10 -11.53
N TYR A 22 -17.33 8.06 -11.45
CA TYR A 22 -17.07 8.80 -10.23
C TYR A 22 -16.97 10.32 -10.49
N GLY A 23 -17.36 11.11 -9.49
CA GLY A 23 -17.16 12.56 -9.50
C GLY A 23 -15.74 12.90 -9.09
N TYR A 24 -15.12 13.86 -9.77
CA TYR A 24 -13.77 14.29 -9.41
C TYR A 24 -13.67 15.79 -9.05
N GLY A 25 -14.72 16.56 -9.30
CA GLY A 25 -14.77 17.94 -8.83
C GLY A 25 -15.96 18.72 -9.39
N VAL A 26 -16.34 19.81 -8.70
CA VAL A 26 -17.41 20.70 -9.14
C VAL A 26 -16.87 21.61 -10.25
N CYS A 27 -17.71 21.95 -11.24
CA CYS A 27 -17.29 22.78 -12.38
C CYS A 27 -16.84 24.20 -12.01
N SER A 28 -17.19 24.70 -10.82
CA SER A 28 -16.67 25.96 -10.29
C SER A 28 -15.24 25.88 -9.76
N ASP A 29 -14.69 24.67 -9.56
CA ASP A 29 -13.30 24.49 -9.13
C ASP A 29 -12.35 24.82 -10.30
N PRO A 30 -11.35 25.70 -10.10
CA PRO A 30 -10.34 26.02 -11.11
C PRO A 30 -9.59 24.78 -11.63
N ALA A 31 -9.47 23.74 -10.84
CA ALA A 31 -8.86 22.45 -11.27
C ALA A 31 -9.64 21.78 -12.42
N ASN A 32 -10.92 22.12 -12.61
CA ASN A 32 -11.78 21.60 -13.67
C ASN A 32 -11.90 22.55 -14.88
N ALA A 33 -11.06 23.59 -14.95
CA ALA A 33 -11.07 24.57 -16.03
C ALA A 33 -10.80 23.96 -17.42
N TYR A 34 -10.19 22.78 -17.50
CA TYR A 34 -9.88 22.07 -18.75
C TYR A 34 -11.08 21.29 -19.31
N SER A 35 -12.12 21.03 -18.50
CA SER A 35 -13.35 20.39 -19.00
C SER A 35 -14.12 21.33 -19.92
N LYS A 36 -14.33 20.90 -21.17
CA LYS A 36 -15.14 21.65 -22.16
C LYS A 36 -16.60 21.74 -21.73
N GLN A 37 -17.11 20.67 -21.09
CA GLN A 37 -18.49 20.66 -20.56
C GLN A 37 -18.65 21.68 -19.44
N CYS A 38 -17.69 21.76 -18.50
CA CYS A 38 -17.70 22.79 -17.46
C CYS A 38 -17.51 24.22 -18.03
N ALA A 39 -16.67 24.36 -19.05
CA ALA A 39 -16.43 25.66 -19.71
C ALA A 39 -17.69 26.21 -20.42
N ALA A 40 -18.51 25.31 -20.95
CA ALA A 40 -19.74 25.65 -21.65
C ALA A 40 -20.90 26.15 -20.75
N LEU A 41 -20.80 25.91 -19.43
CA LEU A 41 -21.80 26.36 -18.46
C LEU A 41 -21.71 27.88 -18.22
N ALA A 42 -22.87 28.52 -17.99
CA ALA A 42 -22.90 29.87 -17.47
C ALA A 42 -22.20 29.95 -16.10
N PRO A 43 -21.50 31.05 -15.76
CA PRO A 43 -20.78 31.16 -14.50
C PRO A 43 -21.64 30.90 -13.25
N ALA A 44 -22.92 31.30 -13.27
CA ALA A 44 -23.84 31.05 -12.17
C ALA A 44 -24.17 29.54 -11.96
N ASP A 45 -24.09 28.75 -13.01
CA ASP A 45 -24.47 27.34 -12.98
C ASP A 45 -23.30 26.42 -12.64
N LYS A 46 -22.05 26.88 -12.74
CA LYS A 46 -20.87 26.05 -12.57
C LYS A 46 -20.80 25.35 -11.20
N GLY A 47 -21.32 25.98 -10.15
CA GLY A 47 -21.42 25.39 -8.81
C GLY A 47 -22.47 24.27 -8.68
N HIS A 48 -23.34 24.13 -9.67
CA HIS A 48 -24.44 23.17 -9.65
C HIS A 48 -24.09 21.84 -10.33
N TYR A 49 -22.93 21.75 -11.00
CA TYR A 49 -22.54 20.58 -11.78
C TYR A 49 -21.26 19.94 -11.33
N LEU A 50 -21.27 18.63 -11.23
CA LEU A 50 -20.14 17.76 -10.91
C LEU A 50 -19.56 17.17 -12.21
N ALA A 51 -18.29 17.40 -12.42
CA ALA A 51 -17.52 16.72 -13.46
C ALA A 51 -17.26 15.28 -13.07
N ARG A 52 -17.44 14.36 -14.03
CA ARG A 52 -17.33 12.90 -13.81
C ARG A 52 -16.35 12.27 -14.77
N LYS A 53 -15.71 11.21 -14.29
CA LYS A 53 -14.87 10.32 -15.07
C LYS A 53 -15.32 8.86 -14.89
N TYR A 54 -14.84 7.99 -15.72
CA TYR A 54 -15.09 6.55 -15.55
C TYR A 54 -13.80 5.75 -15.48
N VAL A 55 -13.90 4.57 -14.91
CA VAL A 55 -12.86 3.55 -14.91
C VAL A 55 -13.48 2.19 -15.23
N VAL A 56 -12.79 1.45 -16.07
CA VAL A 56 -12.96 0.01 -16.24
C VAL A 56 -11.65 -0.61 -15.82
N ASP A 57 -11.67 -1.48 -14.83
CA ASP A 57 -10.47 -2.07 -14.25
C ASP A 57 -10.62 -3.56 -14.04
N ASP A 58 -9.63 -4.30 -14.56
CA ASP A 58 -9.41 -5.71 -14.27
C ASP A 58 -8.03 -5.86 -13.65
N GLU A 59 -8.00 -6.21 -12.39
CA GLU A 59 -6.78 -6.32 -11.60
C GLU A 59 -6.60 -7.74 -11.05
N LYS A 60 -5.38 -8.24 -11.11
CA LYS A 60 -4.99 -9.51 -10.54
C LYS A 60 -3.80 -9.33 -9.61
N LEU A 61 -4.05 -9.43 -8.31
CA LEU A 61 -3.03 -9.39 -7.27
C LEU A 61 -2.72 -10.82 -6.80
N GLN A 62 -1.45 -11.18 -6.83
CA GLN A 62 -0.93 -12.43 -6.28
C GLN A 62 0.13 -12.11 -5.23
N ASN A 63 0.00 -12.73 -4.07
CA ASN A 63 0.96 -12.58 -2.97
C ASN A 63 1.36 -13.97 -2.46
N PHE A 64 2.67 -14.21 -2.35
CA PHE A 64 3.25 -15.36 -1.70
C PHE A 64 4.17 -14.87 -0.59
N SER A 65 4.03 -15.44 0.60
CA SER A 65 4.94 -15.15 1.71
C SER A 65 5.27 -16.41 2.50
N VAL A 66 6.48 -16.46 3.00
CA VAL A 66 6.94 -17.44 3.95
C VAL A 66 7.72 -16.75 5.05
N ASP A 67 7.47 -17.14 6.29
CA ASP A 67 8.18 -16.65 7.47
C ASP A 67 8.56 -17.86 8.33
N THR A 68 9.84 -18.01 8.60
CA THR A 68 10.39 -19.09 9.42
C THR A 68 11.06 -18.49 10.65
N GLN A 69 10.63 -18.94 11.81
CA GLN A 69 11.01 -18.41 13.12
C GLN A 69 11.61 -19.50 14.00
N LEU A 70 12.65 -19.14 14.71
CA LEU A 70 13.20 -19.92 15.82
C LEU A 70 13.03 -19.07 17.10
N GLN A 71 12.26 -19.57 18.04
CA GLN A 71 12.17 -19.04 19.39
C GLN A 71 13.01 -19.90 20.34
N SER A 72 13.87 -19.27 21.11
CA SER A 72 14.71 -19.89 22.11
C SER A 72 14.42 -19.28 23.48
N LYS A 73 14.20 -20.10 24.49
CA LYS A 73 14.04 -19.67 25.88
C LYS A 73 15.19 -20.19 26.69
N PHE A 74 15.89 -19.29 27.40
CA PHE A 74 17.04 -19.61 28.27
C PHE A 74 17.17 -18.55 29.36
N ALA A 75 17.98 -18.84 30.37
CA ALA A 75 18.29 -17.90 31.44
C ALA A 75 19.79 -17.56 31.47
N THR A 76 20.12 -16.33 31.79
CA THR A 76 21.48 -15.86 32.07
C THR A 76 21.52 -15.26 33.46
N GLY A 77 21.94 -16.05 34.45
CA GLY A 77 21.79 -15.69 35.86
C GLY A 77 20.31 -15.54 36.23
N ASP A 78 19.93 -14.39 36.73
CA ASP A 78 18.56 -14.09 37.14
C ASP A 78 17.70 -13.46 36.03
N ILE A 79 18.19 -13.48 34.81
CA ILE A 79 17.48 -12.89 33.64
C ILE A 79 16.95 -14.03 32.75
N ASP A 80 15.64 -14.03 32.56
CA ASP A 80 14.96 -14.91 31.62
C ASP A 80 14.88 -14.28 30.24
N HIS A 81 15.36 -15.00 29.23
CA HIS A 81 15.38 -14.58 27.84
C HIS A 81 14.35 -15.33 27.00
N THR A 82 13.65 -14.58 26.14
CA THR A 82 12.88 -15.14 25.03
C THR A 82 13.43 -14.53 23.74
N LEU A 83 14.39 -15.23 23.15
CA LEU A 83 15.05 -14.84 21.89
C LEU A 83 14.24 -15.35 20.71
N LEU A 84 13.89 -14.47 19.79
CA LEU A 84 13.25 -14.77 18.52
C LEU A 84 14.20 -14.39 17.38
N THR A 85 14.51 -15.33 16.50
CA THR A 85 15.22 -15.09 15.25
C THR A 85 14.38 -15.58 14.09
N GLY A 86 14.49 -14.93 12.93
CA GLY A 86 13.71 -15.39 11.80
C GLY A 86 14.20 -14.84 10.48
N VAL A 87 13.69 -15.46 9.43
CA VAL A 87 13.82 -15.04 8.05
C VAL A 87 12.46 -15.09 7.39
N ASP A 88 12.13 -14.04 6.68
CA ASP A 88 10.92 -14.01 5.87
C ASP A 88 11.22 -13.65 4.42
N PHE A 89 10.34 -14.10 3.55
CA PHE A 89 10.34 -13.79 2.13
C PHE A 89 8.93 -13.48 1.68
N MET A 90 8.78 -12.41 0.90
CA MET A 90 7.54 -12.05 0.25
C MET A 90 7.77 -11.80 -1.25
N ARG A 91 6.82 -12.25 -2.05
CA ARG A 91 6.72 -11.92 -3.46
C ARG A 91 5.30 -11.48 -3.78
N MET A 92 5.16 -10.27 -4.31
CA MET A 92 3.91 -9.71 -4.80
C MET A 92 3.99 -9.53 -6.33
N ARG A 93 2.89 -9.81 -7.00
CA ARG A 93 2.66 -9.48 -8.40
C ARG A 93 1.28 -8.87 -8.54
N ASN A 94 1.22 -7.64 -9.03
CA ASN A 94 -0.02 -6.93 -9.31
C ASN A 94 -0.09 -6.60 -10.81
N ASP A 95 -1.05 -7.19 -11.50
CA ASP A 95 -1.29 -7.03 -12.94
C ASP A 95 -2.56 -6.20 -13.11
N ILE A 96 -2.41 -4.93 -13.48
CA ILE A 96 -3.48 -3.96 -13.64
C ILE A 96 -3.72 -3.77 -15.13
N ASN A 97 -4.96 -3.99 -15.57
CA ASN A 97 -5.41 -3.75 -16.93
C ASN A 97 -6.67 -2.88 -16.86
N ALA A 98 -6.46 -1.57 -16.88
CA ALA A 98 -7.52 -0.60 -16.73
C ALA A 98 -7.67 0.28 -17.97
N TRP A 99 -8.82 0.94 -18.03
CA TRP A 99 -9.13 1.98 -18.99
C TRP A 99 -9.76 3.15 -18.25
N PHE A 100 -9.16 4.33 -18.36
CA PHE A 100 -9.60 5.54 -17.68
C PHE A 100 -10.23 6.51 -18.65
N GLY A 101 -11.41 7.02 -18.30
CA GLY A 101 -11.99 8.20 -18.94
C GLY A 101 -11.26 9.47 -18.49
N TYR A 102 -10.95 10.35 -19.42
CA TYR A 102 -10.39 11.68 -19.18
C TYR A 102 -11.50 12.71 -18.92
N ASP A 103 -11.15 13.98 -18.92
CA ASP A 103 -12.11 15.06 -18.83
C ASP A 103 -13.12 14.96 -19.98
N ASP A 104 -14.39 15.24 -19.67
CA ASP A 104 -15.51 15.15 -20.62
C ASP A 104 -15.87 13.73 -21.14
N SER A 105 -15.27 12.68 -20.58
CA SER A 105 -15.59 11.29 -20.93
C SER A 105 -16.98 10.85 -20.45
N VAL A 106 -17.54 11.53 -19.48
CA VAL A 106 -18.88 11.27 -18.91
C VAL A 106 -19.66 12.57 -18.83
N PRO A 107 -20.98 12.60 -19.13
CA PRO A 107 -21.80 13.79 -18.96
C PRO A 107 -21.77 14.32 -17.52
N LEU A 108 -21.86 15.64 -17.36
CA LEU A 108 -21.94 16.29 -16.05
C LEU A 108 -23.15 15.79 -15.25
N LEU A 109 -23.02 15.79 -13.92
CA LEU A 109 -24.13 15.51 -13.01
C LEU A 109 -24.62 16.81 -12.39
N ASN A 110 -25.91 17.12 -12.53
CA ASN A 110 -26.53 18.22 -11.79
C ASN A 110 -26.71 17.79 -10.32
N LEU A 111 -26.11 18.53 -9.41
CA LEU A 111 -26.12 18.23 -7.97
C LEU A 111 -27.48 18.48 -7.30
N TYR A 112 -28.28 19.39 -7.86
CA TYR A 112 -29.61 19.76 -7.33
C TYR A 112 -30.74 18.91 -7.91
N ASN A 113 -30.52 18.30 -9.08
CA ASN A 113 -31.44 17.36 -9.69
C ASN A 113 -30.63 16.22 -10.33
N PRO A 114 -30.07 15.31 -9.50
CA PRO A 114 -29.19 14.27 -9.97
C PRO A 114 -29.94 13.22 -10.77
N VAL A 115 -29.62 13.11 -12.05
CA VAL A 115 -30.10 12.05 -12.92
C VAL A 115 -28.88 11.19 -13.32
N ASN A 116 -28.84 9.96 -12.82
CA ASN A 116 -27.86 8.99 -13.28
C ASN A 116 -28.41 8.32 -14.55
N THR A 117 -27.72 8.59 -15.66
CA THR A 117 -27.97 7.89 -16.92
C THR A 117 -27.10 6.67 -17.00
N ASP A 118 -27.59 5.64 -17.68
CA ASP A 118 -26.78 4.46 -18.01
C ASP A 118 -25.55 4.90 -18.82
N PHE A 119 -24.38 4.38 -18.42
CA PHE A 119 -23.12 4.67 -19.07
C PHE A 119 -22.61 3.37 -19.73
N ASP A 120 -22.31 3.44 -21.02
CA ASP A 120 -21.71 2.31 -21.74
C ASP A 120 -20.20 2.27 -21.53
N PHE A 121 -19.75 1.41 -20.63
CA PHE A 121 -18.34 1.18 -20.34
C PHE A 121 -17.56 0.52 -21.49
N ASN A 122 -18.25 0.00 -22.52
CA ASN A 122 -17.60 -0.57 -23.70
C ASN A 122 -17.32 0.47 -24.79
N ALA A 123 -17.98 1.61 -24.72
CA ALA A 123 -17.77 2.74 -25.64
C ALA A 123 -16.46 3.48 -25.27
N LYS A 124 -15.32 2.85 -25.53
CA LYS A 124 -13.99 3.43 -25.27
C LYS A 124 -13.68 4.46 -26.36
N ASP A 125 -13.92 5.73 -26.05
CA ASP A 125 -13.55 6.84 -26.94
C ASP A 125 -12.06 7.18 -26.77
N PRO A 126 -11.18 6.93 -27.75
CA PRO A 126 -9.75 7.23 -27.64
C PRO A 126 -9.43 8.73 -27.53
N ALA A 127 -10.37 9.61 -27.90
CA ALA A 127 -10.18 11.05 -27.78
C ALA A 127 -10.31 11.53 -26.34
N ASN A 128 -11.14 10.84 -25.53
CA ASN A 128 -11.47 11.22 -24.16
C ASN A 128 -11.17 10.11 -23.12
N SER A 129 -10.39 9.11 -23.49
CA SER A 129 -10.05 8.01 -22.59
C SER A 129 -8.80 7.27 -23.07
N GLY A 130 -8.19 6.49 -22.21
CA GLY A 130 -6.99 5.73 -22.55
C GLY A 130 -6.70 4.53 -21.67
N PRO A 131 -5.89 3.60 -22.18
CA PRO A 131 -5.50 2.42 -21.44
C PRO A 131 -4.50 2.75 -20.33
N TYR A 132 -4.61 2.03 -19.23
CA TYR A 132 -3.63 2.02 -18.15
C TYR A 132 -3.28 0.56 -17.86
N ARG A 133 -2.08 0.13 -18.24
CA ARG A 133 -1.64 -1.27 -18.15
C ARG A 133 -0.30 -1.34 -17.45
N ILE A 134 -0.34 -1.69 -16.18
CA ILE A 134 0.85 -1.74 -15.32
C ILE A 134 1.00 -3.14 -14.73
N LEU A 135 2.23 -3.64 -14.75
CA LEU A 135 2.60 -4.84 -14.04
C LEU A 135 3.62 -4.48 -12.96
N ASN A 136 3.17 -4.48 -11.71
CA ASN A 136 4.04 -4.30 -10.56
C ASN A 136 4.49 -5.65 -10.00
N LYS A 137 5.78 -5.76 -9.70
CA LYS A 137 6.38 -6.89 -9.02
C LYS A 137 7.20 -6.37 -7.85
N GLN A 138 7.08 -7.03 -6.72
CA GLN A 138 7.88 -6.75 -5.53
C GLN A 138 8.38 -8.06 -4.95
N LYS A 139 9.63 -8.07 -4.51
CA LYS A 139 10.21 -9.13 -3.69
C LYS A 139 10.83 -8.46 -2.47
N GLN A 140 10.66 -9.08 -1.33
CA GLN A 140 11.29 -8.63 -0.11
C GLN A 140 11.80 -9.84 0.66
N THR A 141 13.00 -9.71 1.19
CA THR A 141 13.60 -10.69 2.10
C THR A 141 14.01 -9.95 3.35
N GLY A 142 13.65 -10.46 4.51
CA GLY A 142 14.02 -9.88 5.79
C GLY A 142 14.67 -10.90 6.70
N VAL A 143 15.67 -10.47 7.44
CA VAL A 143 16.23 -11.23 8.57
C VAL A 143 16.06 -10.41 9.83
N TYR A 144 15.69 -11.05 10.93
CA TYR A 144 15.42 -10.33 12.16
C TYR A 144 15.82 -11.13 13.40
N VAL A 145 16.10 -10.38 14.45
CA VAL A 145 16.37 -10.89 15.78
C VAL A 145 15.69 -10.00 16.81
N GLN A 146 15.11 -10.59 17.82
CA GLN A 146 14.54 -9.88 18.96
C GLN A 146 14.79 -10.68 20.23
N ASP A 147 15.16 -9.99 21.30
CA ASP A 147 15.21 -10.57 22.64
C ASP A 147 14.22 -9.84 23.57
N GLN A 148 13.54 -10.61 24.37
CA GLN A 148 12.77 -10.14 25.52
C GLN A 148 13.47 -10.67 26.76
N ALA A 149 14.12 -9.76 27.48
CA ALA A 149 14.86 -10.06 28.71
C ALA A 149 14.03 -9.61 29.91
N GLN A 150 13.67 -10.55 30.77
CA GLN A 150 12.91 -10.27 31.99
C GLN A 150 13.83 -10.46 33.21
N TRP A 151 13.95 -9.42 34.00
CA TRP A 151 14.60 -9.44 35.30
C TRP A 151 13.63 -8.95 36.37
N ASP A 152 13.19 -9.86 37.22
CA ASP A 152 12.14 -9.60 38.24
C ASP A 152 10.91 -8.94 37.58
N LYS A 153 10.65 -7.68 37.91
CA LYS A 153 9.50 -6.89 37.42
C LYS A 153 9.82 -6.06 36.17
N VAL A 154 11.03 -6.09 35.68
CA VAL A 154 11.43 -5.33 34.49
C VAL A 154 11.52 -6.24 33.29
N LEU A 155 10.77 -5.90 32.23
CA LEU A 155 10.84 -6.56 30.94
C LEU A 155 11.40 -5.59 29.90
N VAL A 156 12.54 -5.92 29.32
CA VAL A 156 13.18 -5.16 28.22
C VAL A 156 13.04 -5.93 26.92
N THR A 157 12.59 -5.26 25.89
CA THR A 157 12.55 -5.82 24.53
C THR A 157 13.50 -5.04 23.63
N LEU A 158 14.40 -5.74 22.94
CA LEU A 158 15.26 -5.16 21.92
C LEU A 158 15.17 -6.03 20.66
N GLY A 159 15.08 -5.39 19.51
CA GLY A 159 15.02 -6.10 18.23
C GLY A 159 15.60 -5.29 17.10
N GLY A 160 16.18 -5.99 16.14
CA GLY A 160 16.68 -5.43 14.90
C GLY A 160 16.25 -6.28 13.71
N ARG A 161 16.06 -5.62 12.57
CA ARG A 161 15.69 -6.24 11.31
C ARG A 161 16.45 -5.60 10.16
N TYR A 162 16.85 -6.40 9.20
CA TYR A 162 17.43 -5.94 7.95
C TYR A 162 16.64 -6.48 6.76
N ASP A 163 16.23 -5.58 5.89
CA ASP A 163 15.40 -5.87 4.72
C ASP A 163 16.14 -5.57 3.42
N TRP A 164 15.90 -6.43 2.43
CA TRP A 164 16.21 -6.23 1.02
C TRP A 164 14.91 -6.25 0.24
N ALA A 165 14.65 -5.23 -0.56
CA ALA A 165 13.43 -5.11 -1.36
C ALA A 165 13.77 -4.75 -2.81
N ASP A 166 13.30 -5.56 -3.75
CA ASP A 166 13.40 -5.35 -5.18
C ASP A 166 12.01 -5.02 -5.73
N GLN A 167 11.90 -3.94 -6.48
CA GLN A 167 10.66 -3.50 -7.12
C GLN A 167 10.86 -3.35 -8.62
N GLU A 168 9.87 -3.75 -9.40
CA GLU A 168 9.80 -3.57 -10.84
C GLU A 168 8.39 -3.13 -11.23
N SER A 169 8.28 -2.01 -11.96
CA SER A 169 7.05 -1.52 -12.53
C SER A 169 7.19 -1.45 -14.06
N LEU A 170 6.44 -2.27 -14.76
CA LEU A 170 6.38 -2.29 -16.22
C LEU A 170 5.11 -1.56 -16.69
N ASN A 171 5.27 -0.41 -17.31
CA ASN A 171 4.20 0.28 -18.03
C ASN A 171 4.10 -0.32 -19.46
N ARG A 172 3.08 -1.16 -19.68
CA ARG A 172 2.89 -1.85 -20.97
C ARG A 172 2.33 -0.94 -22.07
N VAL A 173 1.81 0.23 -21.72
CA VAL A 173 1.34 1.22 -22.70
C VAL A 173 2.51 2.02 -23.26
N ALA A 174 3.39 2.50 -22.37
CA ALA A 174 4.58 3.26 -22.74
C ALA A 174 5.77 2.37 -23.15
N GLY A 175 5.76 1.08 -22.78
CA GLY A 175 6.88 0.17 -22.98
C GLY A 175 8.08 0.45 -22.06
N THR A 176 7.87 1.17 -20.96
CA THR A 176 8.93 1.53 -20.01
C THR A 176 8.93 0.59 -18.79
N THR A 177 10.10 0.39 -18.23
CA THR A 177 10.29 -0.42 -17.01
C THR A 177 11.11 0.38 -16.02
N ASP A 178 10.54 0.60 -14.85
CA ASP A 178 11.22 1.20 -13.71
C ASP A 178 11.61 0.11 -12.72
N LYS A 179 12.85 0.16 -12.22
CA LYS A 179 13.36 -0.78 -11.23
C LYS A 179 13.97 -0.04 -10.07
N ARG A 180 13.80 -0.61 -8.88
CA ARG A 180 14.37 -0.08 -7.66
C ARG A 180 14.72 -1.19 -6.70
N ASP A 181 15.91 -1.05 -6.09
CA ASP A 181 16.42 -1.92 -5.04
C ASP A 181 16.63 -1.06 -3.79
N ASP A 182 16.05 -1.46 -2.69
CA ASP A 182 16.16 -0.78 -1.40
C ASP A 182 16.68 -1.75 -0.35
N LYS A 183 17.44 -1.21 0.62
CA LYS A 183 17.96 -1.96 1.76
C LYS A 183 17.84 -1.08 2.99
N GLN A 184 17.31 -1.64 4.06
CA GLN A 184 17.11 -0.86 5.28
C GLN A 184 17.33 -1.71 6.52
N PHE A 185 18.02 -1.13 7.49
CA PHE A 185 18.03 -1.60 8.86
C PHE A 185 17.00 -0.83 9.67
N THR A 186 16.21 -1.54 10.44
CA THR A 186 15.24 -0.98 11.39
C THR A 186 15.41 -1.63 12.75
N TRP A 187 15.07 -0.92 13.80
CA TRP A 187 15.17 -1.44 15.15
C TRP A 187 13.97 -1.04 16.00
N ARG A 188 13.77 -1.78 17.08
CA ARG A 188 12.78 -1.46 18.11
C ARG A 188 13.34 -1.73 19.49
N GLY A 189 12.92 -0.91 20.45
CA GLY A 189 13.25 -1.07 21.85
C GLY A 189 12.04 -0.74 22.72
N GLY A 190 11.93 -1.40 23.86
CA GLY A 190 10.86 -1.15 24.79
C GLY A 190 11.21 -1.62 26.19
N VAL A 191 10.57 -1.01 27.18
CA VAL A 191 10.67 -1.39 28.59
C VAL A 191 9.29 -1.38 29.22
N ASN A 192 9.02 -2.41 30.02
CA ASN A 192 7.80 -2.56 30.79
C ASN A 192 8.17 -2.77 32.26
N TYR A 193 7.37 -2.22 33.18
CA TYR A 193 7.50 -2.51 34.61
C TYR A 193 6.22 -3.17 35.11
N LEU A 194 6.36 -4.35 35.69
CA LEU A 194 5.25 -5.22 36.14
C LEU A 194 4.97 -4.97 37.61
N PHE A 195 3.97 -4.15 37.97
CA PHE A 195 3.56 -3.96 39.34
C PHE A 195 2.70 -5.12 39.84
N ASP A 196 2.78 -5.44 41.14
CA ASP A 196 2.01 -6.52 41.76
C ASP A 196 0.49 -6.29 41.72
N ASN A 197 0.05 -5.05 41.60
CA ASN A 197 -1.36 -4.68 41.48
C ASN A 197 -1.94 -4.84 40.04
N GLY A 198 -1.15 -5.39 39.11
CA GLY A 198 -1.56 -5.63 37.71
C GLY A 198 -1.38 -4.43 36.79
N VAL A 199 -0.92 -3.27 37.28
CA VAL A 199 -0.57 -2.12 36.42
C VAL A 199 0.79 -2.38 35.75
N THR A 200 0.88 -2.13 34.46
CA THR A 200 2.13 -2.33 33.70
C THR A 200 2.38 -1.13 32.78
N PRO A 201 3.03 -0.05 33.30
CA PRO A 201 3.47 1.03 32.43
C PRO A 201 4.55 0.54 31.48
N TYR A 202 4.56 1.11 30.28
CA TYR A 202 5.53 0.79 29.25
C TYR A 202 5.96 2.02 28.47
N PHE A 203 7.15 1.94 27.92
CA PHE A 203 7.65 2.85 26.89
C PHE A 203 8.22 2.02 25.74
N SER A 204 7.92 2.41 24.50
CA SER A 204 8.47 1.73 23.33
C SER A 204 8.77 2.73 22.21
N TYR A 205 9.81 2.40 21.45
CA TYR A 205 10.19 3.05 20.19
C TYR A 205 10.36 1.99 19.12
N SER A 206 9.89 2.26 17.91
CA SER A 206 10.08 1.36 16.77
C SER A 206 10.20 2.13 15.47
N GLU A 207 11.06 1.63 14.59
CA GLU A 207 11.17 2.04 13.19
C GLU A 207 10.53 0.98 12.32
N SER A 208 9.97 1.41 11.18
CA SER A 208 9.46 0.52 10.15
C SER A 208 10.02 0.89 8.79
N PHE A 209 10.12 -0.10 7.92
CA PHE A 209 10.51 0.08 6.53
C PHE A 209 9.37 -0.40 5.62
N GLU A 210 8.94 0.47 4.72
CA GLU A 210 7.99 0.13 3.66
C GLU A 210 8.55 0.64 2.34
N PRO A 211 8.86 -0.26 1.38
CA PRO A 211 9.31 0.15 0.06
C PRO A 211 8.24 0.98 -0.64
N SER A 212 8.57 2.21 -1.04
CA SER A 212 7.63 3.08 -1.73
C SER A 212 7.54 2.74 -3.22
N SER A 213 6.31 2.63 -3.74
CA SER A 213 6.04 2.51 -5.18
C SER A 213 5.51 3.81 -5.78
N GLN A 214 5.38 4.88 -4.99
CA GLN A 214 4.83 6.15 -5.43
C GLN A 214 5.90 7.04 -6.06
N VAL A 215 5.53 7.72 -7.14
CA VAL A 215 6.40 8.59 -7.92
C VAL A 215 6.08 10.05 -7.61
N GLY A 216 7.10 10.85 -7.32
CA GLY A 216 6.99 12.28 -7.12
C GLY A 216 6.69 13.06 -8.41
N LYS A 217 6.43 14.36 -8.28
CA LYS A 217 6.22 15.25 -9.45
C LYS A 217 7.44 15.34 -10.37
N ASP A 218 8.60 15.04 -9.86
CA ASP A 218 9.89 15.00 -10.57
C ASP A 218 10.12 13.67 -11.32
N GLY A 219 9.17 12.73 -11.26
CA GLY A 219 9.27 11.41 -11.86
C GLY A 219 10.10 10.41 -11.07
N ASN A 220 10.63 10.79 -9.91
CA ASN A 220 11.41 9.91 -9.06
C ASN A 220 10.50 9.21 -8.03
N ILE A 221 10.79 7.94 -7.75
CA ILE A 221 10.12 7.21 -6.67
C ILE A 221 10.58 7.81 -5.33
N PHE A 222 9.64 8.06 -4.42
CA PHE A 222 9.98 8.56 -3.08
C PHE A 222 10.93 7.59 -2.36
N ALA A 223 11.90 8.15 -1.64
CA ALA A 223 12.70 7.34 -0.72
C ALA A 223 11.80 6.76 0.38
N PRO A 224 12.04 5.52 0.80
CA PRO A 224 11.30 4.87 1.88
C PRO A 224 11.59 5.51 3.23
#